data_9c3f26d69b727e2cca33c77bb485027c
#
_entry.id   9c3f26d69b727e2cca33c77bb485027c
#
_cell.length_a   1.000
_cell.length_b   1.000
_cell.length_c   1.000
_cell.angle_alpha   90.00
_cell.angle_beta   90.00
_cell.angle_gamma   90.00
#
_symmetry.space_group_name_H-M   'P 1'
#
loop_
_entity.id
_entity.type
_entity.pdbx_description
1 polymer ?
#
loop_
_entity_poly.entity_id
_entity_poly.type
_entity_poly.pdbx_seq_one_letter_code
_entity_poly.pdbx_strand_id
1 'polypeptide(L)'
;MGVARHWFAALVGVDPATVATGAAVSQLLAPVAAAVPDGTRVLVPDVEFTSNVFPWAVHTDRGVTVRTAPVDRLADAIARDVDVVAFSAVQSATGEVADVAAISQAARDVGALSVMDTSQAIGWLPVDPNAADLQVCAAYKWLCSPRGTAFLVHHPALAERHPGITSRLRPLAAGWFAGEVPHESYYGPPLRLARDARRFDISPAWHCWVGAAPALQVLAATGAGAIGEHNVALADSFLTALDQPPSNSAIVSVPADDAAVARLTAAGVRFGVRAGRVRVAFHLYSTADDVDMAIGALRG
;
A
#
# COMPACT_ATOMS: atom_id res chain seq x y z
N MET A 1 16.73 9.23 5.39
CA MET A 1 15.80 8.15 5.81
C MET A 1 15.00 8.52 7.07
N GLY A 2 15.62 8.91 8.20
CA GLY A 2 14.88 9.33 9.39
C GLY A 2 13.87 10.47 9.16
N VAL A 3 14.26 11.49 8.38
CA VAL A 3 13.37 12.60 7.98
C VAL A 3 12.18 12.10 7.14
N ALA A 4 12.43 11.18 6.18
CA ALA A 4 11.35 10.59 5.38
C ALA A 4 10.38 9.75 6.25
N ARG A 5 10.90 8.98 7.21
CA ARG A 5 10.08 8.24 8.19
C ARG A 5 9.23 9.20 9.02
N HIS A 6 9.80 10.30 9.49
CA HIS A 6 9.08 11.32 10.26
C HIS A 6 7.89 11.89 9.46
N TRP A 7 8.12 12.32 8.22
CA TRP A 7 7.06 12.88 7.40
C TRP A 7 6.02 11.85 6.97
N PHE A 8 6.44 10.60 6.70
CA PHE A 8 5.48 9.52 6.45
C PHE A 8 4.61 9.25 7.68
N ALA A 9 5.22 9.15 8.86
CA ALA A 9 4.50 8.94 10.12
C ALA A 9 3.52 10.09 10.42
N ALA A 10 3.93 11.33 10.17
CA ALA A 10 3.05 12.50 10.30
C ALA A 10 1.86 12.45 9.31
N LEU A 11 2.11 12.04 8.06
CA LEU A 11 1.08 11.92 7.02
C LEU A 11 0.01 10.88 7.36
N VAL A 12 0.42 9.76 7.99
CA VAL A 12 -0.50 8.67 8.35
C VAL A 12 -0.99 8.72 9.80
N GLY A 13 -0.48 9.64 10.62
CA GLY A 13 -0.93 9.84 12.00
C GLY A 13 -0.42 8.79 12.99
N VAL A 14 0.81 8.30 12.82
CA VAL A 14 1.43 7.28 13.70
C VAL A 14 2.73 7.76 14.35
N ASP A 15 3.17 7.07 15.40
CA ASP A 15 4.49 7.28 15.97
C ASP A 15 5.57 6.78 14.99
N PRO A 16 6.60 7.59 14.65
CA PRO A 16 7.72 7.14 13.84
C PRO A 16 8.42 5.87 14.32
N ALA A 17 8.37 5.57 15.62
CA ALA A 17 8.91 4.35 16.20
C ALA A 17 8.17 3.08 15.73
N THR A 18 6.92 3.21 15.25
CA THR A 18 6.14 2.09 14.69
C THR A 18 6.39 1.86 13.20
N VAL A 19 7.22 2.69 12.55
CA VAL A 19 7.44 2.68 11.12
C VAL A 19 8.79 2.06 10.77
N ALA A 20 8.78 0.94 10.07
CA ALA A 20 9.95 0.37 9.40
C ALA A 20 10.06 0.90 7.96
N THR A 21 11.27 0.90 7.42
CA THR A 21 11.57 1.33 6.05
C THR A 21 12.20 0.21 5.25
N GLY A 22 11.83 0.13 3.97
CA GLY A 22 12.32 -0.90 3.05
C GLY A 22 12.36 -0.44 1.61
N ALA A 23 12.62 -1.36 0.70
CA ALA A 23 12.73 -1.07 -0.73
C ALA A 23 11.44 -1.36 -1.51
N ALA A 24 10.60 -2.28 -1.03
CA ALA A 24 9.38 -2.73 -1.70
C ALA A 24 8.39 -3.33 -0.69
N VAL A 25 7.10 -3.33 -1.05
CA VAL A 25 6.02 -3.96 -0.26
C VAL A 25 6.33 -5.43 0.02
N SER A 26 6.63 -6.21 -1.02
CA SER A 26 6.91 -7.64 -0.86
C SER A 26 8.13 -7.93 0.03
N GLN A 27 9.16 -7.07 -0.01
CA GLN A 27 10.32 -7.21 0.87
C GLN A 27 9.96 -6.97 2.34
N LEU A 28 9.08 -6.00 2.62
CA LEU A 28 8.63 -5.69 3.98
C LEU A 28 7.63 -6.74 4.50
N LEU A 29 6.83 -7.36 3.63
CA LEU A 29 5.88 -8.41 4.00
C LEU A 29 6.54 -9.79 4.15
N ALA A 30 7.68 -10.05 3.52
CA ALA A 30 8.35 -11.35 3.58
C ALA A 30 8.63 -11.83 5.02
N PRO A 31 9.14 -11.01 5.96
CA PRO A 31 9.29 -11.40 7.36
C PRO A 31 7.98 -11.74 8.06
N VAL A 32 6.90 -11.05 7.71
CA VAL A 32 5.55 -11.28 8.26
C VAL A 32 5.01 -12.62 7.78
N ALA A 33 5.08 -12.87 6.48
CA ALA A 33 4.65 -14.12 5.87
C ALA A 33 5.49 -15.34 6.35
N ALA A 34 6.78 -15.13 6.61
CA ALA A 34 7.62 -16.18 7.20
C ALA A 34 7.27 -16.48 8.67
N ALA A 35 6.65 -15.54 9.38
CA ALA A 35 6.31 -15.66 10.80
C ALA A 35 4.99 -16.40 11.06
N VAL A 36 4.10 -16.50 10.06
CA VAL A 36 2.82 -17.19 10.26
C VAL A 36 3.02 -18.71 10.48
N PRO A 37 2.14 -19.38 11.23
CA PRO A 37 2.16 -20.82 11.42
C PRO A 37 2.05 -21.61 10.11
N ASP A 38 2.51 -22.86 10.13
CA ASP A 38 2.23 -23.80 9.03
C ASP A 38 0.73 -24.05 8.94
N GLY A 39 0.22 -24.22 7.71
CA GLY A 39 -1.19 -24.39 7.45
C GLY A 39 -2.04 -23.10 7.51
N THR A 40 -1.41 -21.93 7.65
CA THR A 40 -2.13 -20.63 7.67
C THR A 40 -2.98 -20.41 6.42
N ARG A 41 -4.20 -19.95 6.64
CA ARG A 41 -5.20 -19.67 5.59
C ARG A 41 -5.30 -18.17 5.37
N VAL A 42 -4.85 -17.73 4.20
CA VAL A 42 -4.82 -16.32 3.82
C VAL A 42 -5.97 -16.01 2.88
N LEU A 43 -6.71 -14.95 3.14
CA LEU A 43 -7.75 -14.40 2.28
C LEU A 43 -7.23 -13.10 1.65
N VAL A 44 -7.39 -12.96 0.33
CA VAL A 44 -7.02 -11.74 -0.41
C VAL A 44 -8.14 -11.37 -1.41
N PRO A 45 -8.24 -10.11 -1.85
CA PRO A 45 -9.07 -9.75 -3.01
C PRO A 45 -8.67 -10.53 -4.27
N ASP A 46 -9.63 -10.83 -5.14
CA ASP A 46 -9.42 -11.55 -6.41
C ASP A 46 -8.57 -10.74 -7.42
N VAL A 47 -8.55 -9.42 -7.28
CA VAL A 47 -7.77 -8.47 -8.10
C VAL A 47 -6.56 -7.90 -7.36
N GLU A 48 -6.14 -8.52 -6.25
CA GLU A 48 -5.07 -8.01 -5.40
C GLU A 48 -3.72 -7.98 -6.13
N PHE A 49 -2.94 -6.94 -5.82
CA PHE A 49 -1.61 -6.79 -6.41
C PHE A 49 -0.64 -7.84 -5.86
N THR A 50 0.11 -8.48 -6.74
CA THR A 50 0.95 -9.64 -6.41
C THR A 50 2.01 -9.39 -5.33
N SER A 51 2.45 -8.15 -5.11
CA SER A 51 3.36 -7.82 -3.99
C SER A 51 2.71 -8.03 -2.61
N ASN A 52 1.38 -8.08 -2.54
CA ASN A 52 0.62 -8.39 -1.33
C ASN A 52 0.09 -9.85 -1.31
N VAL A 53 0.27 -10.60 -2.39
CA VAL A 53 -0.15 -12.01 -2.53
C VAL A 53 1.03 -12.97 -2.46
N PHE A 54 2.07 -12.75 -3.27
CA PHE A 54 3.18 -13.68 -3.42
C PHE A 54 3.99 -13.94 -2.14
N PRO A 55 4.19 -12.96 -1.23
CA PRO A 55 4.84 -13.25 0.04
C PRO A 55 4.19 -14.39 0.83
N TRP A 56 2.88 -14.58 0.72
CA TRP A 56 2.14 -15.69 1.34
C TRP A 56 2.22 -16.97 0.51
N ALA A 57 2.00 -16.86 -0.80
CA ALA A 57 1.90 -17.99 -1.71
C ALA A 57 3.21 -18.79 -1.82
N VAL A 58 4.38 -18.18 -1.62
CA VAL A 58 5.67 -18.88 -1.63
C VAL A 58 5.84 -19.89 -0.50
N HIS A 59 4.95 -19.87 0.51
CA HIS A 59 4.97 -20.81 1.65
C HIS A 59 3.99 -21.99 1.49
N THR A 60 3.62 -22.34 0.25
CA THR A 60 2.72 -23.47 -0.05
C THR A 60 3.29 -24.81 0.46
N ASP A 61 4.60 -24.98 0.48
CA ASP A 61 5.31 -26.13 1.04
C ASP A 61 5.10 -26.31 2.56
N ARG A 62 4.77 -25.20 3.25
CA ARG A 62 4.39 -25.17 4.68
C ARG A 62 2.89 -25.36 4.88
N GLY A 63 2.12 -25.67 3.82
CA GLY A 63 0.66 -25.78 3.85
C GLY A 63 -0.08 -24.43 3.93
N VAL A 64 0.61 -23.31 3.71
CA VAL A 64 -0.05 -22.00 3.60
C VAL A 64 -0.92 -21.99 2.34
N THR A 65 -2.19 -21.61 2.51
CA THR A 65 -3.15 -21.52 1.40
C THR A 65 -3.58 -20.08 1.20
N VAL A 66 -3.77 -19.66 -0.07
CA VAL A 66 -4.30 -18.35 -0.42
C VAL A 66 -5.60 -18.56 -1.18
N ARG A 67 -6.69 -18.02 -0.65
CA ARG A 67 -7.98 -17.96 -1.34
C ARG A 67 -8.37 -16.54 -1.65
N THR A 68 -9.27 -16.34 -2.59
CA THR A 68 -9.70 -15.03 -3.05
C THR A 68 -11.19 -14.80 -2.79
N ALA A 69 -11.58 -13.51 -2.72
CA ALA A 69 -12.97 -13.07 -2.76
C ALA A 69 -13.05 -11.70 -3.48
N PRO A 70 -14.20 -11.33 -4.07
CA PRO A 70 -14.42 -9.98 -4.57
C PRO A 70 -14.21 -8.93 -3.48
N VAL A 71 -13.74 -7.74 -3.85
CA VAL A 71 -13.41 -6.66 -2.90
C VAL A 71 -14.63 -6.26 -2.07
N ASP A 72 -15.77 -6.08 -2.72
CA ASP A 72 -17.07 -5.71 -2.13
C ASP A 72 -17.66 -6.79 -1.22
N ARG A 73 -17.15 -8.03 -1.30
CA ARG A 73 -17.57 -9.19 -0.49
C ARG A 73 -16.50 -9.66 0.47
N LEU A 74 -15.37 -8.93 0.55
CA LEU A 74 -14.22 -9.40 1.32
C LEU A 74 -14.54 -9.52 2.82
N ALA A 75 -15.24 -8.54 3.38
CA ALA A 75 -15.66 -8.56 4.78
C ALA A 75 -16.56 -9.78 5.10
N ASP A 76 -17.53 -10.07 4.23
CA ASP A 76 -18.44 -11.23 4.38
C ASP A 76 -17.69 -12.57 4.24
N ALA A 77 -16.58 -12.59 3.48
CA ALA A 77 -15.76 -13.78 3.26
C ALA A 77 -14.80 -14.08 4.42
N ILE A 78 -14.65 -13.14 5.38
CA ILE A 78 -13.83 -13.36 6.58
C ILE A 78 -14.65 -14.18 7.59
N ALA A 79 -14.22 -15.40 7.83
CA ALA A 79 -14.83 -16.32 8.77
C ALA A 79 -13.74 -16.97 9.65
N ARG A 80 -14.11 -17.84 10.58
CA ARG A 80 -13.17 -18.52 11.51
C ARG A 80 -12.13 -19.39 10.81
N ASP A 81 -12.29 -19.63 9.51
CA ASP A 81 -11.32 -20.34 8.67
C ASP A 81 -10.33 -19.37 7.96
N VAL A 82 -10.30 -18.10 8.34
CA VAL A 82 -9.32 -17.10 7.88
C VAL A 82 -8.38 -16.79 9.03
N ASP A 83 -7.09 -16.99 8.82
CA ASP A 83 -6.03 -16.67 9.80
C ASP A 83 -5.35 -15.33 9.48
N VAL A 84 -5.33 -14.95 8.18
CA VAL A 84 -4.79 -13.68 7.69
C VAL A 84 -5.72 -13.13 6.61
N VAL A 85 -6.04 -11.84 6.68
CA VAL A 85 -6.61 -11.10 5.55
C VAL A 85 -5.58 -10.07 5.08
N ALA A 86 -5.18 -10.17 3.79
CA ALA A 86 -4.23 -9.22 3.18
C ALA A 86 -4.93 -8.54 2.00
N PHE A 87 -5.07 -7.22 2.07
CA PHE A 87 -5.87 -6.45 1.12
C PHE A 87 -5.31 -5.06 0.86
N SER A 88 -5.56 -4.53 -0.34
CA SER A 88 -5.28 -3.13 -0.66
C SER A 88 -6.45 -2.24 -0.26
N ALA A 89 -6.18 -1.12 0.40
CA ALA A 89 -7.21 -0.12 0.72
C ALA A 89 -7.85 0.48 -0.55
N VAL A 90 -7.08 0.54 -1.64
CA VAL A 90 -7.55 0.91 -2.99
C VAL A 90 -6.94 -0.07 -3.99
N GLN A 91 -7.78 -0.70 -4.81
CA GLN A 91 -7.33 -1.70 -5.76
C GLN A 91 -6.55 -1.10 -6.92
N SER A 92 -5.37 -1.66 -7.18
CA SER A 92 -4.49 -1.16 -8.24
C SER A 92 -5.04 -1.37 -9.65
N ALA A 93 -5.86 -2.40 -9.86
CA ALA A 93 -6.41 -2.74 -11.17
C ALA A 93 -7.61 -1.84 -11.54
N THR A 94 -8.50 -1.59 -10.59
CA THR A 94 -9.82 -0.98 -10.81
C THR A 94 -9.95 0.43 -10.24
N GLY A 95 -9.19 0.75 -9.19
CA GLY A 95 -9.37 1.96 -8.40
C GLY A 95 -10.44 1.82 -7.30
N GLU A 96 -11.06 0.65 -7.18
CA GLU A 96 -12.08 0.37 -6.17
C GLU A 96 -11.53 0.59 -4.75
N VAL A 97 -12.26 1.33 -3.95
CA VAL A 97 -11.93 1.59 -2.54
C VAL A 97 -12.59 0.52 -1.69
N ALA A 98 -11.79 -0.22 -0.95
CA ALA A 98 -12.27 -1.28 -0.06
C ALA A 98 -13.01 -0.68 1.15
N ASP A 99 -14.03 -1.38 1.66
CA ASP A 99 -14.61 -1.05 2.96
C ASP A 99 -13.66 -1.47 4.09
N VAL A 100 -12.66 -0.62 4.30
CA VAL A 100 -11.60 -0.87 5.29
C VAL A 100 -12.18 -1.09 6.69
N ALA A 101 -13.23 -0.36 7.05
CA ALA A 101 -13.84 -0.46 8.39
C ALA A 101 -14.50 -1.83 8.59
N ALA A 102 -15.31 -2.27 7.62
CA ALA A 102 -15.97 -3.57 7.68
C ALA A 102 -14.96 -4.73 7.66
N ILE A 103 -13.96 -4.69 6.78
CA ILE A 103 -12.91 -5.71 6.70
C ILE A 103 -12.12 -5.80 8.02
N SER A 104 -11.74 -4.64 8.57
CA SER A 104 -10.99 -4.57 9.83
C SER A 104 -11.80 -5.10 11.02
N GLN A 105 -13.10 -4.79 11.05
CA GLN A 105 -13.98 -5.31 12.10
C GLN A 105 -14.15 -6.83 11.97
N ALA A 106 -14.44 -7.33 10.78
CA ALA A 106 -14.59 -8.77 10.54
C ALA A 106 -13.31 -9.55 10.91
N ALA A 107 -12.13 -9.01 10.57
CA ALA A 107 -10.84 -9.62 10.94
C ALA A 107 -10.67 -9.69 12.47
N ARG A 108 -10.99 -8.61 13.18
CA ARG A 108 -10.94 -8.59 14.67
C ARG A 108 -11.89 -9.59 15.29
N ASP A 109 -13.11 -9.71 14.76
CA ASP A 109 -14.16 -10.59 15.32
C ASP A 109 -13.77 -12.08 15.26
N VAL A 110 -12.94 -12.47 14.28
CA VAL A 110 -12.45 -13.85 14.15
C VAL A 110 -11.02 -14.04 14.65
N GLY A 111 -10.33 -12.96 15.03
CA GLY A 111 -8.93 -12.98 15.48
C GLY A 111 -7.91 -13.16 14.33
N ALA A 112 -8.28 -12.84 13.09
CA ALA A 112 -7.39 -12.90 11.95
C ALA A 112 -6.42 -11.70 11.94
N LEU A 113 -5.16 -11.95 11.52
CA LEU A 113 -4.20 -10.89 11.28
C LEU A 113 -4.65 -10.06 10.06
N SER A 114 -4.76 -8.75 10.22
CA SER A 114 -5.08 -7.83 9.12
C SER A 114 -3.82 -7.13 8.60
N VAL A 115 -3.60 -7.26 7.27
CA VAL A 115 -2.47 -6.65 6.55
C VAL A 115 -3.02 -5.80 5.41
N MET A 116 -2.85 -4.49 5.49
CA MET A 116 -3.40 -3.54 4.53
C MET A 116 -2.29 -2.92 3.69
N ASP A 117 -2.36 -3.08 2.36
CA ASP A 117 -1.53 -2.33 1.41
C ASP A 117 -2.18 -0.98 1.11
N THR A 118 -1.51 0.08 1.51
CA THR A 118 -1.96 1.46 1.32
C THR A 118 -1.24 2.17 0.18
N SER A 119 -0.51 1.44 -0.67
CA SER A 119 0.29 2.00 -1.78
C SER A 119 -0.52 2.79 -2.80
N GLN A 120 -1.83 2.55 -2.91
CA GLN A 120 -2.73 3.28 -3.80
C GLN A 120 -3.63 4.27 -3.05
N ALA A 121 -3.51 4.38 -1.73
CA ALA A 121 -4.35 5.19 -0.87
C ALA A 121 -3.62 6.39 -0.24
N ILE A 122 -2.53 6.13 0.49
CA ILE A 122 -1.81 7.18 1.22
C ILE A 122 -1.29 8.24 0.25
N GLY A 123 -1.58 9.48 0.59
CA GLY A 123 -1.27 10.66 -0.20
C GLY A 123 -2.52 11.38 -0.72
N TRP A 124 -3.67 10.68 -0.83
CA TRP A 124 -4.93 11.28 -1.25
C TRP A 124 -6.15 10.76 -0.45
N LEU A 125 -6.14 9.49 -0.04
CA LEU A 125 -7.22 8.92 0.77
C LEU A 125 -6.77 8.88 2.23
N PRO A 126 -7.45 9.57 3.15
CA PRO A 126 -7.23 9.41 4.58
C PRO A 126 -7.53 7.97 5.00
N VAL A 127 -6.58 7.33 5.65
CA VAL A 127 -6.72 5.96 6.16
C VAL A 127 -6.55 6.00 7.68
N ASP A 128 -7.46 5.34 8.41
CA ASP A 128 -7.33 5.20 9.86
C ASP A 128 -6.04 4.42 10.18
N PRO A 129 -5.11 5.00 10.96
CA PRO A 129 -3.88 4.32 11.35
C PRO A 129 -4.10 3.05 12.17
N ASN A 130 -5.28 2.89 12.76
CA ASN A 130 -5.66 1.74 13.57
C ASN A 130 -6.50 0.69 12.81
N ALA A 131 -6.73 0.91 11.52
CA ALA A 131 -7.59 0.03 10.73
C ALA A 131 -7.01 -1.37 10.50
N ALA A 132 -5.70 -1.56 10.56
CA ALA A 132 -5.08 -2.87 10.37
C ALA A 132 -3.94 -3.10 11.38
N ASP A 133 -3.61 -4.36 11.62
CA ASP A 133 -2.49 -4.74 12.48
C ASP A 133 -1.14 -4.39 11.84
N LEU A 134 -1.08 -4.45 10.51
CA LEU A 134 0.06 -4.03 9.71
C LEU A 134 -0.41 -3.23 8.50
N GLN A 135 0.26 -2.11 8.21
CA GLN A 135 0.03 -1.33 7.00
C GLN A 135 1.33 -1.22 6.21
N VAL A 136 1.28 -1.52 4.92
CA VAL A 136 2.45 -1.44 4.05
C VAL A 136 2.18 -0.45 2.91
N CYS A 137 3.21 0.33 2.53
CA CYS A 137 3.08 1.34 1.49
C CYS A 137 4.33 1.43 0.62
N ALA A 138 4.16 1.29 -0.71
CA ALA A 138 5.19 1.68 -1.67
C ALA A 138 5.13 3.19 -1.91
N ALA A 139 6.24 3.90 -1.68
CA ALA A 139 6.22 5.36 -1.72
C ALA A 139 6.39 5.98 -3.12
N TYR A 140 6.70 5.19 -4.15
CA TYR A 140 6.98 5.68 -5.50
C TYR A 140 5.72 5.91 -6.37
N LYS A 141 4.53 5.84 -5.78
CA LYS A 141 3.25 6.14 -6.45
C LYS A 141 2.74 7.49 -5.95
N TRP A 142 1.72 7.48 -5.12
CA TRP A 142 1.06 8.67 -4.58
C TRP A 142 1.95 9.54 -3.69
N LEU A 143 3.00 8.97 -3.12
CA LEU A 143 3.95 9.71 -2.29
C LEU A 143 5.11 10.33 -3.09
N CYS A 144 5.05 10.32 -4.43
CA CYS A 144 6.00 10.97 -5.35
C CYS A 144 7.47 10.70 -5.03
N SER A 145 7.76 9.59 -4.38
CA SER A 145 9.11 9.22 -3.96
C SER A 145 9.80 8.34 -5.01
N PRO A 146 11.12 8.31 -5.08
CA PRO A 146 11.84 7.40 -5.97
C PRO A 146 11.55 5.92 -5.66
N ARG A 147 11.64 5.04 -6.69
CA ARG A 147 11.59 3.58 -6.48
C ARG A 147 12.70 3.15 -5.54
N GLY A 148 12.44 2.11 -4.74
CA GLY A 148 13.34 1.66 -3.68
C GLY A 148 13.02 2.29 -2.33
N THR A 149 11.82 2.87 -2.19
CA THR A 149 11.28 3.39 -0.92
C THR A 149 9.93 2.77 -0.61
N ALA A 150 9.81 2.20 0.56
CA ALA A 150 8.58 1.62 1.10
C ALA A 150 8.57 1.72 2.62
N PHE A 151 7.37 1.66 3.20
CA PHE A 151 7.16 1.74 4.64
C PHE A 151 6.28 0.57 5.11
N LEU A 152 6.52 0.11 6.34
CA LEU A 152 5.66 -0.81 7.06
C LEU A 152 5.36 -0.22 8.42
N VAL A 153 4.09 -0.07 8.74
CA VAL A 153 3.59 0.37 10.05
C VAL A 153 3.14 -0.85 10.83
N HIS A 154 3.63 -0.97 12.05
CA HIS A 154 3.19 -1.95 13.03
C HIS A 154 2.18 -1.31 13.97
N HIS A 155 0.98 -1.86 14.07
CA HIS A 155 0.03 -1.40 15.07
C HIS A 155 0.61 -1.63 16.49
N PRO A 156 0.50 -0.67 17.43
CA PRO A 156 1.04 -0.82 18.79
C PRO A 156 0.57 -2.09 19.51
N ALA A 157 -0.68 -2.51 19.31
CA ALA A 157 -1.26 -3.71 19.91
C ALA A 157 -0.96 -5.01 19.13
N LEU A 158 -0.11 -5.01 18.09
CA LEU A 158 0.19 -6.21 17.30
C LEU A 158 0.67 -7.37 18.18
N ALA A 159 1.56 -7.10 19.12
CA ALA A 159 2.10 -8.14 20.01
C ALA A 159 1.06 -8.71 20.96
N GLU A 160 0.10 -7.92 21.39
CA GLU A 160 -1.01 -8.32 22.26
C GLU A 160 -2.04 -9.16 21.48
N ARG A 161 -2.41 -8.69 20.29
CA ARG A 161 -3.42 -9.36 19.44
C ARG A 161 -2.89 -10.65 18.81
N HIS A 162 -1.63 -10.66 18.39
CA HIS A 162 -1.01 -11.75 17.64
C HIS A 162 0.34 -12.20 18.25
N PRO A 163 0.36 -12.65 19.54
CA PRO A 163 1.61 -13.01 20.22
C PRO A 163 2.34 -14.17 19.54
N GLY A 164 1.60 -15.12 18.94
CA GLY A 164 2.18 -16.26 18.21
C GLY A 164 2.95 -15.84 16.95
N ILE A 165 2.48 -14.81 16.25
CA ILE A 165 3.15 -14.25 15.06
C ILE A 165 4.33 -13.38 15.50
N THR A 166 4.12 -12.46 16.43
CA THR A 166 5.18 -11.55 16.90
C THR A 166 6.38 -12.27 17.52
N SER A 167 6.15 -13.37 18.23
CA SER A 167 7.25 -14.19 18.77
C SER A 167 8.11 -14.86 17.69
N ARG A 168 7.57 -15.05 16.49
CA ARG A 168 8.25 -15.64 15.31
C ARG A 168 8.77 -14.58 14.33
N LEU A 169 8.28 -13.32 14.45
CA LEU A 169 8.62 -12.26 13.53
C LEU A 169 10.10 -11.89 13.66
N ARG A 170 10.88 -12.18 12.62
CA ARG A 170 12.31 -11.95 12.55
C ARG A 170 12.64 -10.95 11.45
N PRO A 171 13.53 -10.00 11.67
CA PRO A 171 14.02 -9.08 10.65
C PRO A 171 15.00 -9.79 9.71
N LEU A 172 14.47 -10.56 8.76
CA LEU A 172 15.22 -11.47 7.89
C LEU A 172 16.27 -10.77 7.02
N ALA A 173 16.10 -9.48 6.75
CA ALA A 173 17.03 -8.67 5.96
C ALA A 173 17.83 -7.68 6.82
N ALA A 174 17.91 -7.91 8.14
CA ALA A 174 18.61 -7.01 9.04
C ALA A 174 20.10 -6.95 8.70
N GLY A 175 20.61 -5.73 8.62
CA GLY A 175 22.02 -5.43 8.50
C GLY A 175 22.40 -4.36 9.53
N TRP A 176 23.52 -3.68 9.33
CA TRP A 176 24.01 -2.65 10.23
C TRP A 176 22.99 -1.52 10.50
N PHE A 177 22.16 -1.20 9.50
CA PHE A 177 21.18 -0.10 9.60
C PHE A 177 19.96 -0.45 10.46
N ALA A 178 19.69 -1.74 10.68
CA ALA A 178 18.68 -2.23 11.62
C ALA A 178 19.13 -2.20 13.09
N GLY A 179 20.36 -1.80 13.34
CA GLY A 179 20.92 -1.68 14.69
C GLY A 179 20.35 -0.52 15.47
N GLU A 180 20.36 -0.62 16.81
CA GLU A 180 19.90 0.46 17.71
C GLU A 180 20.66 1.75 17.44
N VAL A 181 21.99 1.64 17.30
CA VAL A 181 22.88 2.71 16.87
C VAL A 181 23.60 2.22 15.61
N PRO A 182 23.16 2.63 14.41
CA PRO A 182 23.66 2.06 13.15
C PRO A 182 25.19 2.12 12.99
N HIS A 183 25.82 3.24 13.32
CA HIS A 183 27.27 3.40 13.18
C HIS A 183 28.09 2.59 14.21
N GLU A 184 27.47 2.04 15.26
CA GLU A 184 28.07 1.11 16.20
C GLU A 184 27.80 -0.36 15.83
N SER A 185 27.03 -0.59 14.76
CA SER A 185 26.56 -1.92 14.33
C SER A 185 27.23 -2.43 13.07
N TYR A 186 28.34 -1.81 12.62
CA TYR A 186 29.01 -2.18 11.35
C TYR A 186 29.64 -3.56 11.38
N TYR A 187 30.20 -4.02 12.50
CA TYR A 187 31.05 -5.20 12.52
C TYR A 187 30.73 -6.15 13.67
N GLY A 188 30.77 -7.42 13.36
CA GLY A 188 30.81 -8.54 14.29
C GLY A 188 29.59 -8.69 15.21
N PRO A 189 29.53 -9.78 15.98
CA PRO A 189 28.54 -10.01 17.03
C PRO A 189 28.82 -9.09 18.24
N PRO A 190 27.86 -8.95 19.19
CA PRO A 190 26.54 -9.59 19.20
C PRO A 190 25.51 -8.88 18.30
N LEU A 191 24.33 -9.49 18.08
CA LEU A 191 23.20 -8.87 17.39
C LEU A 191 22.68 -7.67 18.24
N ARG A 192 22.65 -6.48 17.62
CA ARG A 192 22.32 -5.18 18.28
C ARG A 192 21.13 -4.49 17.60
N LEU A 193 20.03 -5.20 17.39
CA LEU A 193 18.85 -4.66 16.73
C LEU A 193 18.20 -3.52 17.50
N ALA A 194 17.61 -2.58 16.79
CA ALA A 194 16.75 -1.55 17.34
C ALA A 194 15.57 -2.18 18.11
N ARG A 195 15.11 -1.48 19.15
CA ARG A 195 14.01 -1.94 20.01
C ARG A 195 12.63 -1.64 19.40
N ASP A 196 12.58 -0.73 18.46
CA ASP A 196 11.39 -0.31 17.70
C ASP A 196 11.34 -0.92 16.29
N ALA A 197 10.44 -0.42 15.43
CA ALA A 197 10.26 -0.93 14.08
C ALA A 197 11.50 -0.78 13.18
N ARG A 198 12.46 0.08 13.52
CA ARG A 198 13.74 0.23 12.81
C ARG A 198 14.53 -1.07 12.73
N ARG A 199 14.26 -2.04 13.60
CA ARG A 199 14.86 -3.39 13.52
C ARG A 199 14.60 -4.12 12.19
N PHE A 200 13.58 -3.69 11.43
CA PHE A 200 13.22 -4.21 10.11
C PHE A 200 13.79 -3.37 8.97
N ASP A 201 14.49 -2.28 9.26
CA ASP A 201 15.12 -1.46 8.25
C ASP A 201 16.22 -2.23 7.51
N ILE A 202 16.37 -1.92 6.23
CA ILE A 202 17.47 -2.44 5.42
C ILE A 202 18.50 -1.34 5.16
N SER A 203 19.68 -1.73 4.68
CA SER A 203 20.69 -0.76 4.24
C SER A 203 20.08 0.16 3.16
N PRO A 204 20.11 1.48 3.35
CA PRO A 204 19.32 2.39 2.53
C PRO A 204 19.93 2.64 1.15
N ALA A 205 19.07 2.68 0.13
CA ALA A 205 19.38 3.28 -1.17
C ALA A 205 19.38 4.82 -1.01
N TRP A 206 20.50 5.41 -0.63
CA TRP A 206 20.59 6.80 -0.16
C TRP A 206 19.92 7.82 -1.09
N HIS A 207 20.16 7.75 -2.40
CA HIS A 207 19.58 8.68 -3.37
C HIS A 207 18.05 8.66 -3.37
N CYS A 208 17.44 7.49 -3.18
CA CYS A 208 15.99 7.36 -3.11
C CYS A 208 15.44 8.11 -1.88
N TRP A 209 16.11 7.99 -0.75
CA TRP A 209 15.66 8.62 0.50
C TRP A 209 15.89 10.13 0.54
N VAL A 210 16.92 10.64 -0.19
CA VAL A 210 17.12 12.08 -0.37
C VAL A 210 15.95 12.68 -1.15
N GLY A 211 15.45 12.00 -2.19
CA GLY A 211 14.27 12.44 -2.95
C GLY A 211 12.95 12.25 -2.19
N ALA A 212 12.82 11.17 -1.40
CA ALA A 212 11.58 10.87 -0.67
C ALA A 212 11.27 11.89 0.43
N ALA A 213 12.28 12.38 1.15
CA ALA A 213 12.08 13.27 2.29
C ALA A 213 11.33 14.57 1.92
N PRO A 214 11.76 15.37 0.93
CA PRO A 214 11.04 16.58 0.52
C PRO A 214 9.68 16.28 -0.11
N ALA A 215 9.51 15.18 -0.87
CA ALA A 215 8.23 14.81 -1.44
C ALA A 215 7.19 14.55 -0.34
N LEU A 216 7.55 13.75 0.66
CA LEU A 216 6.69 13.48 1.81
C LEU A 216 6.38 14.73 2.64
N GLN A 217 7.34 15.65 2.78
CA GLN A 217 7.13 16.93 3.47
C GLN A 217 6.06 17.77 2.77
N VAL A 218 6.12 17.89 1.44
CA VAL A 218 5.12 18.63 0.66
C VAL A 218 3.73 18.01 0.82
N LEU A 219 3.62 16.68 0.71
CA LEU A 219 2.34 15.97 0.86
C LEU A 219 1.75 16.12 2.27
N ALA A 220 2.60 16.01 3.29
CA ALA A 220 2.15 16.19 4.67
C ALA A 220 1.70 17.64 4.95
N ALA A 221 2.38 18.63 4.38
CA ALA A 221 2.00 20.04 4.50
C ALA A 221 0.70 20.38 3.75
N THR A 222 0.44 19.73 2.60
CA THR A 222 -0.80 19.93 1.83
C THR A 222 -1.98 19.22 2.48
N GLY A 223 -1.76 18.04 3.05
CA GLY A 223 -2.78 17.21 3.69
C GLY A 223 -3.52 16.28 2.72
N ALA A 224 -3.65 15.01 3.13
CA ALA A 224 -4.28 13.97 2.31
C ALA A 224 -5.74 14.29 1.94
N GLY A 225 -6.50 14.94 2.83
CA GLY A 225 -7.88 15.34 2.57
C GLY A 225 -8.00 16.32 1.39
N ALA A 226 -7.25 17.42 1.41
CA ALA A 226 -7.26 18.41 0.34
C ALA A 226 -6.79 17.84 -1.00
N ILE A 227 -5.75 16.99 -0.97
CA ILE A 227 -5.28 16.27 -2.17
C ILE A 227 -6.37 15.33 -2.68
N GLY A 228 -7.06 14.62 -1.79
CA GLY A 228 -8.14 13.70 -2.13
C GLY A 228 -9.32 14.40 -2.77
N GLU A 229 -9.79 15.48 -2.19
CA GLU A 229 -10.88 16.30 -2.74
C GLU A 229 -10.56 16.77 -4.17
N HIS A 230 -9.36 17.30 -4.40
CA HIS A 230 -8.91 17.70 -5.72
C HIS A 230 -8.87 16.53 -6.70
N ASN A 231 -8.23 15.43 -6.32
CA ASN A 231 -8.03 14.27 -7.20
C ASN A 231 -9.35 13.60 -7.58
N VAL A 232 -10.24 13.42 -6.59
CA VAL A 232 -11.56 12.80 -6.81
C VAL A 232 -12.45 13.70 -7.66
N ALA A 233 -12.42 15.03 -7.44
CA ALA A 233 -13.18 15.94 -8.27
C ALA A 233 -12.79 15.86 -9.76
N LEU A 234 -11.49 15.75 -10.07
CA LEU A 234 -11.03 15.55 -11.46
C LEU A 234 -11.44 14.18 -12.00
N ALA A 235 -11.34 13.13 -11.20
CA ALA A 235 -11.76 11.78 -11.57
C ALA A 235 -13.26 11.70 -11.86
N ASP A 236 -14.09 12.32 -11.02
CA ASP A 236 -15.55 12.36 -11.20
C ASP A 236 -15.96 13.23 -12.38
N SER A 237 -15.25 14.34 -12.65
CA SER A 237 -15.43 15.13 -13.88
C SER A 237 -15.13 14.30 -15.13
N PHE A 238 -14.03 13.54 -15.12
CA PHE A 238 -13.68 12.63 -16.21
C PHE A 238 -14.74 11.55 -16.42
N LEU A 239 -15.22 10.90 -15.35
CA LEU A 239 -16.25 9.86 -15.44
C LEU A 239 -17.59 10.42 -15.92
N THR A 240 -18.01 11.57 -15.38
CA THR A 240 -19.26 12.26 -15.79
C THR A 240 -19.24 12.60 -17.29
N ALA A 241 -18.12 13.10 -17.80
CA ALA A 241 -17.98 13.38 -19.21
C ALA A 241 -18.08 12.11 -20.09
N LEU A 242 -17.83 10.93 -19.54
CA LEU A 242 -17.97 9.63 -20.23
C LEU A 242 -19.29 8.91 -19.90
N ASP A 243 -20.28 9.63 -19.36
CA ASP A 243 -21.57 9.08 -18.94
C ASP A 243 -21.47 7.92 -17.93
N GLN A 244 -20.42 7.97 -17.07
CA GLN A 244 -20.18 7.00 -16.00
C GLN A 244 -20.52 7.64 -14.64
N PRO A 245 -20.98 6.84 -13.68
CA PRO A 245 -21.22 7.33 -12.31
C PRO A 245 -19.92 7.71 -11.61
N PRO A 246 -19.94 8.66 -10.66
CA PRO A 246 -18.80 8.96 -9.78
C PRO A 246 -18.31 7.72 -9.04
N SER A 247 -16.99 7.63 -8.79
CA SER A 247 -16.38 6.46 -8.17
C SER A 247 -15.83 6.71 -6.76
N ASN A 248 -15.80 7.95 -6.29
CA ASN A 248 -15.13 8.38 -5.05
C ASN A 248 -13.65 7.90 -4.98
N SER A 249 -13.01 7.79 -6.13
CA SER A 249 -11.63 7.31 -6.26
C SER A 249 -10.83 8.21 -7.19
N ALA A 250 -9.61 8.49 -6.81
CA ALA A 250 -8.64 9.18 -7.66
C ALA A 250 -8.10 8.30 -8.81
N ILE A 251 -8.43 7.01 -8.82
CA ILE A 251 -8.08 6.04 -9.86
C ILE A 251 -9.36 5.56 -10.51
N VAL A 252 -9.48 5.72 -11.82
CA VAL A 252 -10.66 5.28 -12.56
C VAL A 252 -10.27 4.35 -13.71
N SER A 253 -11.15 3.40 -14.00
CA SER A 253 -10.96 2.38 -15.03
C SER A 253 -12.16 2.38 -15.96
N VAL A 254 -11.92 2.64 -17.26
CA VAL A 254 -12.97 2.76 -18.26
C VAL A 254 -12.74 1.79 -19.41
N PRO A 255 -13.81 1.29 -20.06
CA PRO A 255 -13.66 0.54 -21.30
C PRO A 255 -13.02 1.41 -22.39
N ALA A 256 -12.12 0.83 -23.16
CA ALA A 256 -11.56 1.50 -24.33
C ALA A 256 -11.13 0.43 -25.35
N ASP A 257 -11.35 0.71 -26.62
CA ASP A 257 -10.86 -0.09 -27.73
C ASP A 257 -9.41 0.27 -28.11
N ASP A 258 -8.81 -0.49 -29.00
CA ASP A 258 -7.43 -0.26 -29.44
C ASP A 258 -7.27 1.11 -30.14
N ALA A 259 -8.32 1.62 -30.79
CA ALA A 259 -8.29 2.91 -31.44
C ALA A 259 -8.25 4.05 -30.39
N ALA A 260 -9.03 3.96 -29.32
CA ALA A 260 -8.99 4.90 -28.19
C ALA A 260 -7.63 4.86 -27.46
N VAL A 261 -7.07 3.67 -27.27
CA VAL A 261 -5.72 3.50 -26.70
C VAL A 261 -4.66 4.17 -27.58
N ALA A 262 -4.76 4.03 -28.91
CA ALA A 262 -3.86 4.70 -29.85
C ALA A 262 -4.00 6.23 -29.79
N ARG A 263 -5.23 6.77 -29.73
CA ARG A 263 -5.47 8.22 -29.64
C ARG A 263 -4.95 8.80 -28.32
N LEU A 264 -5.18 8.12 -27.17
CA LEU A 264 -4.62 8.51 -25.88
C LEU A 264 -3.09 8.59 -25.92
N THR A 265 -2.46 7.60 -26.56
CA THR A 265 -1.01 7.58 -26.73
C THR A 265 -0.52 8.73 -27.59
N ALA A 266 -1.20 9.01 -28.74
CA ALA A 266 -0.86 10.10 -29.64
C ALA A 266 -1.05 11.47 -28.98
N ALA A 267 -2.06 11.62 -28.10
CA ALA A 267 -2.29 12.83 -27.31
C ALA A 267 -1.29 13.01 -26.16
N GLY A 268 -0.38 12.06 -25.92
CA GLY A 268 0.59 12.15 -24.83
C GLY A 268 0.04 11.86 -23.46
N VAL A 269 -1.20 11.38 -23.34
CA VAL A 269 -1.83 11.01 -22.08
C VAL A 269 -1.09 9.83 -21.45
N ARG A 270 -0.77 9.91 -20.17
CA ARG A 270 -0.18 8.80 -19.42
C ARG A 270 -1.27 7.97 -18.76
N PHE A 271 -1.38 6.72 -19.16
CA PHE A 271 -2.39 5.77 -18.68
C PHE A 271 -1.79 4.37 -18.51
N GLY A 272 -2.55 3.47 -17.92
CA GLY A 272 -2.22 2.04 -17.90
C GLY A 272 -3.37 1.21 -18.45
N VAL A 273 -3.08 0.07 -19.06
CA VAL A 273 -4.11 -0.93 -19.38
C VAL A 273 -4.06 -2.01 -18.30
N ARG A 274 -5.19 -2.25 -17.62
CA ARG A 274 -5.34 -3.23 -16.57
C ARG A 274 -6.65 -3.99 -16.75
N ALA A 275 -6.60 -5.31 -16.66
CA ALA A 275 -7.78 -6.16 -16.87
C ALA A 275 -8.57 -5.81 -18.16
N GLY A 276 -7.87 -5.47 -19.26
CA GLY A 276 -8.49 -5.10 -20.53
C GLY A 276 -9.17 -3.71 -20.56
N ARG A 277 -8.94 -2.86 -19.56
CA ARG A 277 -9.53 -1.52 -19.46
C ARG A 277 -8.44 -0.45 -19.38
N VAL A 278 -8.69 0.74 -19.89
CA VAL A 278 -7.83 1.91 -19.66
C VAL A 278 -8.02 2.40 -18.21
N ARG A 279 -6.92 2.54 -17.50
CA ARG A 279 -6.87 3.09 -16.16
C ARG A 279 -6.11 4.40 -16.16
N VAL A 280 -6.74 5.46 -15.70
CA VAL A 280 -6.14 6.78 -15.44
C VAL A 280 -6.16 7.05 -13.94
N ALA A 281 -5.33 8.00 -13.52
CA ALA A 281 -5.26 8.44 -12.13
C ALA A 281 -4.94 9.92 -12.09
N PHE A 282 -5.63 10.66 -11.23
CA PHE A 282 -5.47 12.09 -11.05
C PHE A 282 -4.74 12.37 -9.74
N HIS A 283 -3.73 13.22 -9.80
CA HIS A 283 -2.87 13.54 -8.67
C HIS A 283 -2.87 15.06 -8.42
N LEU A 284 -2.27 15.51 -7.35
CA LEU A 284 -2.20 16.94 -6.96
C LEU A 284 -1.67 17.88 -8.07
N TYR A 285 -0.96 17.36 -9.06
CA TYR A 285 -0.42 18.10 -10.20
C TYR A 285 -1.28 17.95 -11.47
N SER A 286 -2.36 17.20 -11.43
CA SER A 286 -3.32 17.08 -12.54
C SER A 286 -4.26 18.27 -12.56
N THR A 287 -4.73 18.65 -13.75
CA THR A 287 -5.57 19.82 -14.00
C THR A 287 -6.83 19.45 -14.78
N ALA A 288 -7.77 20.39 -14.91
CA ALA A 288 -8.94 20.22 -15.77
C ALA A 288 -8.54 20.04 -17.25
N ASP A 289 -7.47 20.70 -17.70
CA ASP A 289 -6.97 20.56 -19.08
C ASP A 289 -6.49 19.11 -19.36
N ASP A 290 -5.92 18.43 -18.35
CA ASP A 290 -5.53 17.02 -18.46
C ASP A 290 -6.77 16.12 -18.62
N VAL A 291 -7.85 16.45 -17.90
CA VAL A 291 -9.15 15.77 -18.02
C VAL A 291 -9.71 15.95 -19.43
N ASP A 292 -9.77 17.18 -19.92
CA ASP A 292 -10.31 17.51 -21.25
C ASP A 292 -9.49 16.85 -22.35
N MET A 293 -8.17 16.82 -22.25
CA MET A 293 -7.27 16.13 -23.16
C MET A 293 -7.59 14.61 -23.23
N ALA A 294 -7.73 13.99 -22.05
CA ALA A 294 -8.02 12.55 -21.98
C ALA A 294 -9.41 12.20 -22.56
N ILE A 295 -10.43 13.02 -22.26
CA ILE A 295 -11.79 12.87 -22.80
C ILE A 295 -11.80 13.03 -24.32
N GLY A 296 -11.16 14.09 -24.85
CA GLY A 296 -11.05 14.32 -26.29
C GLY A 296 -10.42 13.14 -27.01
N ALA A 297 -9.35 12.57 -26.45
CA ALA A 297 -8.69 11.38 -27.03
C ALA A 297 -9.54 10.11 -26.95
N LEU A 298 -10.39 9.94 -25.93
CA LEU A 298 -11.27 8.78 -25.83
C LEU A 298 -12.45 8.84 -26.79
N ARG A 299 -13.01 10.05 -27.01
CA ARG A 299 -14.19 10.23 -27.88
C ARG A 299 -13.87 10.26 -29.37
N GLY A 300 -12.71 10.72 -29.76
CA GLY A 300 -12.22 10.80 -31.14
C GLY A 300 -12.45 12.16 -31.72
#